data_be7a01a3206a91ff30b999e1c1c5c74e
#
_entry.id   be7a01a3206a91ff30b999e1c1c5c74e
#
_cell.length_a   1.000
_cell.length_b   1.000
_cell.length_c   1.000
_cell.angle_alpha   90.00
_cell.angle_beta   90.00
_cell.angle_gamma   90.00
#
_symmetry.space_group_name_H-M   'P 1'
#
loop_
_entity.id
_entity.type
_entity.pdbx_description
1 polymer ?
#
loop_
_entity_poly.entity_id
_entity_poly.type
_entity_poly.pdbx_seq_one_letter_code
_entity_poly.pdbx_strand_id
1 'polypeptide(L)'
;PLEKDEILHIVKKYGEAAKRAQICGFDAVEIHAGHSYLISQFLSPTTNKRPDEFGGSAENRARFAKLVIEEVRKQVGPFFPIFVRISADEMVEGGNTLEDTLEYLQYFEKEVDVFDVSCGLNGSIQYQIDANYLPDGWRSYMAKAVKEKYGKPCMTVGNIRDPKVAEQ
;
A
#
# COMPACT_ATOMS: atom_id res chain seq x y z
N PRO A 1 16.03 -11.63 -9.49
CA PRO A 1 15.00 -10.62 -9.72
C PRO A 1 14.00 -11.15 -10.75
N LEU A 2 12.73 -10.72 -10.65
CA LEU A 2 11.71 -11.04 -11.66
C LEU A 2 12.09 -10.40 -13.00
N GLU A 3 11.92 -11.15 -14.09
CA GLU A 3 12.02 -10.60 -15.43
C GLU A 3 10.74 -9.81 -15.80
N LYS A 4 10.83 -8.94 -16.81
CA LYS A 4 9.71 -8.07 -17.20
C LYS A 4 8.44 -8.85 -17.55
N ASP A 5 8.57 -9.94 -18.28
CA ASP A 5 7.43 -10.78 -18.67
C ASP A 5 6.77 -11.46 -17.45
N GLU A 6 7.57 -11.84 -16.44
CA GLU A 6 7.06 -12.37 -15.18
C GLU A 6 6.29 -11.29 -14.40
N ILE A 7 6.81 -10.06 -14.36
CA ILE A 7 6.12 -8.91 -13.74
C ILE A 7 4.76 -8.71 -14.40
N LEU A 8 4.69 -8.62 -15.72
CA LEU A 8 3.45 -8.43 -16.47
C LEU A 8 2.48 -9.61 -16.30
N HIS A 9 3.01 -10.84 -16.21
CA HIS A 9 2.20 -12.02 -15.90
C HIS A 9 1.57 -11.91 -14.50
N ILE A 10 2.35 -11.48 -13.50
CA ILE A 10 1.84 -11.27 -12.13
C ILE A 10 0.78 -10.17 -12.09
N VAL A 11 1.01 -9.04 -12.77
CA VAL A 11 0.01 -7.96 -12.91
C VAL A 11 -1.33 -8.53 -13.40
N LYS A 12 -1.31 -9.34 -14.47
CA LYS A 12 -2.52 -9.99 -14.99
C LYS A 12 -3.19 -10.90 -13.95
N LYS A 13 -2.39 -11.64 -13.15
CA LYS A 13 -2.93 -12.51 -12.09
C LYS A 13 -3.64 -11.76 -10.98
N TYR A 14 -3.17 -10.56 -10.60
CA TYR A 14 -3.89 -9.69 -9.66
C TYR A 14 -5.28 -9.31 -10.20
N GLY A 15 -5.37 -8.87 -11.46
CA GLY A 15 -6.64 -8.54 -12.10
C GLY A 15 -7.60 -9.72 -12.17
N GLU A 16 -7.11 -10.90 -12.60
CA GLU A 16 -7.89 -12.14 -12.65
C GLU A 16 -8.40 -12.56 -11.26
N ALA A 17 -7.57 -12.37 -10.21
CA ALA A 17 -7.95 -12.70 -8.83
C ALA A 17 -9.04 -11.76 -8.32
N ALA A 18 -8.90 -10.45 -8.54
CA ALA A 18 -9.91 -9.46 -8.18
C ALA A 18 -11.24 -9.71 -8.90
N LYS A 19 -11.18 -10.08 -10.18
CA LYS A 19 -12.39 -10.43 -10.94
C LYS A 19 -13.10 -11.65 -10.37
N ARG A 20 -12.35 -12.69 -9.97
CA ARG A 20 -12.94 -13.86 -9.29
C ARG A 20 -13.59 -13.48 -7.96
N ALA A 21 -12.95 -12.63 -7.15
CA ALA A 21 -13.53 -12.15 -5.90
C ALA A 21 -14.88 -11.43 -6.16
N GLN A 22 -14.92 -10.53 -7.13
CA GLN A 22 -16.16 -9.84 -7.53
C GLN A 22 -17.26 -10.83 -7.95
N ILE A 23 -16.93 -11.83 -8.79
CA ILE A 23 -17.89 -12.85 -9.23
C ILE A 23 -18.40 -13.70 -8.06
N CYS A 24 -17.55 -13.96 -7.06
CA CYS A 24 -17.91 -14.69 -5.84
C CYS A 24 -18.75 -13.86 -4.85
N GLY A 25 -19.05 -12.60 -5.16
CA GLY A 25 -19.93 -11.76 -4.34
C GLY A 25 -19.22 -11.01 -3.22
N PHE A 26 -17.89 -10.83 -3.27
CA PHE A 26 -17.21 -9.92 -2.37
C PHE A 26 -17.55 -8.47 -2.72
N ASP A 27 -17.65 -7.61 -1.70
CA ASP A 27 -18.02 -6.20 -1.85
C ASP A 27 -16.85 -5.30 -2.24
N ALA A 28 -15.61 -5.74 -2.01
CA ALA A 28 -14.38 -5.02 -2.32
C ALA A 28 -13.20 -5.98 -2.43
N VAL A 29 -12.05 -5.45 -2.89
CA VAL A 29 -10.74 -6.12 -2.78
C VAL A 29 -9.73 -5.18 -2.15
N GLU A 30 -8.78 -5.75 -1.40
CA GLU A 30 -7.64 -5.01 -0.88
C GLU A 30 -6.35 -5.53 -1.51
N ILE A 31 -5.60 -4.60 -2.12
CA ILE A 31 -4.28 -4.87 -2.68
C ILE A 31 -3.25 -4.59 -1.58
N HIS A 32 -2.51 -5.62 -1.18
CA HIS A 32 -1.52 -5.48 -0.13
C HIS A 32 -0.19 -4.98 -0.70
N ALA A 33 0.12 -3.71 -0.43
CA ALA A 33 1.33 -3.01 -0.89
C ALA A 33 2.29 -2.63 0.27
N GLY A 34 2.17 -3.28 1.42
CA GLY A 34 2.98 -3.04 2.61
C GLY A 34 3.74 -4.27 3.11
N HIS A 35 4.40 -4.13 4.26
CA HIS A 35 4.90 -5.20 5.14
C HIS A 35 5.85 -6.20 4.47
N SER A 36 6.76 -5.74 3.60
CA SER A 36 7.76 -6.54 2.89
C SER A 36 7.19 -7.57 1.90
N TYR A 37 5.89 -7.52 1.57
CA TYR A 37 5.33 -8.36 0.50
C TYR A 37 5.69 -7.81 -0.89
N LEU A 38 5.32 -8.53 -1.94
CA LEU A 38 5.87 -8.31 -3.28
C LEU A 38 5.80 -6.85 -3.75
N ILE A 39 4.63 -6.21 -3.64
CA ILE A 39 4.49 -4.80 -4.07
C ILE A 39 5.35 -3.88 -3.20
N SER A 40 5.35 -4.09 -1.87
CA SER A 40 6.21 -3.36 -0.94
C SER A 40 7.69 -3.49 -1.30
N GLN A 41 8.14 -4.68 -1.75
CA GLN A 41 9.52 -4.90 -2.17
C GLN A 41 9.91 -4.07 -3.42
N PHE A 42 8.96 -3.79 -4.31
CA PHE A 42 9.19 -2.88 -5.44
C PHE A 42 9.22 -1.41 -4.99
N LEU A 43 8.35 -1.02 -4.06
CA LEU A 43 8.27 0.35 -3.55
C LEU A 43 9.50 0.74 -2.71
N SER A 44 10.02 -0.19 -1.91
CA SER A 44 11.09 0.08 -0.95
C SER A 44 12.47 0.21 -1.60
N PRO A 45 13.20 1.32 -1.34
CA PRO A 45 14.57 1.46 -1.80
C PRO A 45 15.55 0.51 -1.08
N THR A 46 15.15 -0.08 0.06
CA THR A 46 15.99 -1.05 0.79
C THR A 46 16.06 -2.39 0.06
N THR A 47 14.98 -2.81 -0.60
CA THR A 47 14.87 -4.09 -1.31
C THR A 47 14.99 -3.95 -2.83
N ASN A 48 14.47 -2.86 -3.39
CA ASN A 48 14.49 -2.63 -4.84
C ASN A 48 15.80 -1.98 -5.28
N LYS A 49 16.73 -2.79 -5.79
CA LYS A 49 18.01 -2.36 -6.37
C LYS A 49 18.05 -2.52 -7.90
N ARG A 50 16.88 -2.55 -8.54
CA ARG A 50 16.76 -2.71 -9.99
C ARG A 50 17.30 -1.48 -10.72
N PRO A 51 18.04 -1.69 -11.83
CA PRO A 51 18.54 -0.60 -12.67
C PRO A 51 17.58 -0.25 -13.84
N ASP A 52 16.46 -0.96 -13.97
CA ASP A 52 15.50 -0.82 -15.06
C ASP A 52 14.32 0.11 -14.69
N GLU A 53 13.30 0.14 -15.55
CA GLU A 53 12.11 0.98 -15.38
C GLU A 53 11.26 0.67 -14.15
N PHE A 54 11.57 -0.38 -13.39
CA PHE A 54 10.90 -0.75 -12.14
C PHE A 54 11.73 -0.38 -10.89
N GLY A 55 12.86 0.31 -11.03
CA GLY A 55 13.74 0.67 -9.91
C GLY A 55 14.32 2.08 -10.02
N GLY A 56 15.04 2.50 -8.98
CA GLY A 56 15.64 3.83 -8.88
C GLY A 56 14.66 4.89 -8.37
N SER A 57 14.08 5.73 -9.23
CA SER A 57 13.19 6.83 -8.84
C SER A 57 11.90 6.34 -8.15
N ALA A 58 11.25 7.22 -7.37
CA ALA A 58 9.94 6.94 -6.77
C ALA A 58 8.90 6.50 -7.81
N GLU A 59 8.88 7.16 -8.97
CA GLU A 59 8.00 6.80 -10.09
C GLU A 59 8.25 5.36 -10.57
N ASN A 60 9.51 4.99 -10.80
CA ASN A 60 9.87 3.67 -11.27
C ASN A 60 9.56 2.59 -10.23
N ARG A 61 9.84 2.84 -8.95
CA ARG A 61 9.51 1.92 -7.87
C ARG A 61 8.00 1.73 -7.72
N ALA A 62 7.21 2.79 -7.96
CA ALA A 62 5.76 2.74 -7.92
C ALA A 62 5.12 2.07 -9.17
N ARG A 63 5.86 1.89 -10.25
CA ARG A 63 5.35 1.38 -11.53
C ARG A 63 4.67 0.02 -11.41
N PHE A 64 5.23 -0.91 -10.65
CA PHE A 64 4.60 -2.22 -10.46
C PHE A 64 3.26 -2.10 -9.73
N ALA A 65 3.21 -1.34 -8.62
CA ALA A 65 1.96 -1.07 -7.91
C ALA A 65 0.90 -0.45 -8.83
N LYS A 66 1.30 0.58 -9.61
CA LYS A 66 0.45 1.23 -10.59
C LYS A 66 -0.16 0.23 -11.58
N LEU A 67 0.67 -0.59 -12.23
CA LEU A 67 0.21 -1.57 -13.21
C LEU A 67 -0.77 -2.58 -12.59
N VAL A 68 -0.51 -3.04 -11.37
CA VAL A 68 -1.41 -3.95 -10.65
C VAL A 68 -2.76 -3.30 -10.40
N ILE A 69 -2.78 -2.07 -9.88
CA ILE A 69 -4.01 -1.36 -9.51
C ILE A 69 -4.82 -1.02 -10.78
N GLU A 70 -4.17 -0.56 -11.85
CA GLU A 70 -4.82 -0.29 -13.13
C GLU A 70 -5.42 -1.56 -13.75
N GLU A 71 -4.71 -2.70 -13.71
CA GLU A 71 -5.25 -3.96 -14.24
C GLU A 71 -6.41 -4.47 -13.37
N VAL A 72 -6.34 -4.34 -12.04
CA VAL A 72 -7.45 -4.68 -11.16
C VAL A 72 -8.67 -3.80 -11.50
N ARG A 73 -8.51 -2.48 -11.58
CA ARG A 73 -9.59 -1.55 -11.95
C ARG A 73 -10.23 -1.89 -13.29
N LYS A 74 -9.41 -2.18 -14.28
CA LYS A 74 -9.88 -2.62 -15.62
C LYS A 74 -10.75 -3.88 -15.55
N GLN A 75 -10.40 -4.85 -14.69
CA GLN A 75 -11.12 -6.13 -14.58
C GLN A 75 -12.43 -6.01 -13.78
N VAL A 76 -12.44 -5.21 -12.72
CA VAL A 76 -13.59 -5.10 -11.81
C VAL A 76 -14.53 -3.95 -12.18
N GLY A 77 -14.09 -3.01 -12.99
CA GLY A 77 -14.87 -1.84 -13.43
C GLY A 77 -14.82 -0.67 -12.44
N PRO A 78 -15.46 0.47 -12.78
CA PRO A 78 -15.29 1.73 -12.07
C PRO A 78 -15.99 1.81 -10.71
N PHE A 79 -16.92 0.93 -10.40
CA PHE A 79 -17.77 1.01 -9.20
C PHE A 79 -17.43 -0.03 -8.12
N PHE A 80 -16.54 -0.97 -8.42
CA PHE A 80 -16.12 -1.97 -7.45
C PHE A 80 -14.99 -1.39 -6.58
N PRO A 81 -15.15 -1.31 -5.24
CA PRO A 81 -14.16 -0.67 -4.39
C PRO A 81 -12.81 -1.39 -4.38
N ILE A 82 -11.75 -0.62 -4.58
CA ILE A 82 -10.35 -1.06 -4.48
C ILE A 82 -9.69 -0.38 -3.30
N PHE A 83 -9.31 -1.16 -2.31
CA PHE A 83 -8.52 -0.72 -1.17
C PHE A 83 -7.05 -1.03 -1.43
N VAL A 84 -6.17 -0.19 -0.92
CA VAL A 84 -4.72 -0.45 -0.99
C VAL A 84 -4.13 -0.30 0.40
N ARG A 85 -3.55 -1.40 0.90
CA ARG A 85 -2.84 -1.38 2.18
C ARG A 85 -1.38 -1.05 1.97
N ILE A 86 -0.90 -0.02 2.68
CA ILE A 86 0.46 0.50 2.56
C ILE A 86 1.21 0.48 3.90
N SER A 87 2.54 0.41 3.85
CA SER A 87 3.42 0.82 4.94
C SER A 87 3.80 2.28 4.71
N ALA A 88 3.10 3.20 5.38
CA ALA A 88 3.29 4.64 5.15
C ALA A 88 4.65 5.16 5.62
N ASP A 89 5.28 4.47 6.57
CA ASP A 89 6.66 4.64 6.96
C ASP A 89 7.24 3.24 7.20
N GLU A 90 8.39 2.95 6.62
CA GLU A 90 9.02 1.62 6.73
C GLU A 90 9.72 1.41 8.07
N MET A 91 9.98 2.49 8.81
CA MET A 91 10.63 2.46 10.13
C MET A 91 11.98 1.73 10.12
N VAL A 92 12.71 1.83 9.02
CA VAL A 92 14.07 1.27 8.84
C VAL A 92 14.97 2.30 8.18
N GLU A 93 16.25 2.26 8.52
CA GLU A 93 17.25 3.14 7.91
C GLU A 93 17.30 2.92 6.38
N GLY A 94 17.22 4.02 5.63
CA GLY A 94 17.21 4.01 4.16
C GLY A 94 15.93 3.46 3.53
N GLY A 95 14.90 3.19 4.33
CA GLY A 95 13.55 2.86 3.86
C GLY A 95 12.75 4.08 3.47
N ASN A 96 11.54 3.86 2.93
CA ASN A 96 10.60 4.96 2.67
C ASN A 96 10.13 5.59 3.98
N THR A 97 10.22 6.90 4.05
CA THR A 97 9.57 7.74 5.07
C THR A 97 8.12 8.02 4.68
N LEU A 98 7.37 8.68 5.56
CA LEU A 98 6.02 9.16 5.23
C LEU A 98 6.03 10.12 4.02
N GLU A 99 7.05 10.98 3.90
CA GLU A 99 7.21 11.90 2.79
C GLU A 99 7.42 11.15 1.46
N ASP A 100 8.30 10.14 1.46
CA ASP A 100 8.53 9.28 0.28
C ASP A 100 7.25 8.53 -0.12
N THR A 101 6.50 8.06 0.86
CA THR A 101 5.20 7.42 0.64
C THR A 101 4.21 8.40 0.00
N LEU A 102 4.07 9.58 0.58
CA LEU A 102 3.25 10.62 0.00
C LEU A 102 3.70 11.04 -1.40
N GLU A 103 4.98 10.87 -1.77
CA GLU A 103 5.46 11.10 -3.11
C GLU A 103 5.01 9.98 -4.06
N TYR A 104 5.27 8.70 -3.74
CA TYR A 104 4.96 7.62 -4.69
C TYR A 104 3.47 7.32 -4.86
N LEU A 105 2.62 7.62 -3.88
CA LEU A 105 1.17 7.41 -3.99
C LEU A 105 0.54 8.18 -5.16
N GLN A 106 1.07 9.35 -5.54
CA GLN A 106 0.57 10.14 -6.67
C GLN A 106 0.52 9.38 -7.99
N TYR A 107 1.34 8.33 -8.15
CA TYR A 107 1.43 7.60 -9.40
C TYR A 107 0.30 6.59 -9.60
N PHE A 108 -0.48 6.26 -8.55
CA PHE A 108 -1.57 5.30 -8.65
C PHE A 108 -2.84 5.64 -7.83
N GLU A 109 -2.85 6.73 -7.06
CA GLU A 109 -3.96 7.08 -6.16
C GLU A 109 -5.32 7.21 -6.89
N LYS A 110 -5.32 7.58 -8.18
CA LYS A 110 -6.55 7.84 -8.94
C LYS A 110 -7.48 6.63 -9.01
N GLU A 111 -6.91 5.45 -9.09
CA GLU A 111 -7.65 4.18 -9.20
C GLU A 111 -7.96 3.53 -7.84
N VAL A 112 -7.52 4.16 -6.73
CA VAL A 112 -7.74 3.68 -5.35
C VAL A 112 -8.94 4.39 -4.74
N ASP A 113 -9.82 3.65 -4.10
CA ASP A 113 -10.97 4.21 -3.39
C ASP A 113 -10.68 4.48 -1.91
N VAL A 114 -9.91 3.61 -1.26
CA VAL A 114 -9.57 3.70 0.17
C VAL A 114 -8.11 3.30 0.39
N PHE A 115 -7.39 4.03 1.22
CA PHE A 115 -6.08 3.60 1.73
C PHE A 115 -6.21 2.98 3.13
N ASP A 116 -5.69 1.75 3.31
CA ASP A 116 -5.43 1.16 4.63
C ASP A 116 -3.99 1.47 5.02
N VAL A 117 -3.84 2.39 5.97
CA VAL A 117 -2.55 2.98 6.33
C VAL A 117 -1.97 2.30 7.55
N SER A 118 -0.93 1.52 7.31
CA SER A 118 -0.10 0.85 8.29
C SER A 118 1.34 1.39 8.25
N CYS A 119 2.27 0.76 8.96
CA CYS A 119 3.71 1.07 8.88
C CYS A 119 4.56 -0.17 9.17
N GLY A 120 5.85 -0.03 8.98
CA GLY A 120 6.85 -1.05 9.26
C GLY A 120 7.01 -2.10 8.16
N LEU A 121 8.14 -2.78 8.25
CA LEU A 121 8.55 -3.93 7.43
C LEU A 121 8.95 -5.10 8.33
N ASN A 122 9.33 -6.24 7.75
CA ASN A 122 9.89 -7.36 8.51
C ASN A 122 11.09 -6.97 9.37
N GLY A 123 11.91 -6.01 8.91
CA GLY A 123 13.04 -5.46 9.67
C GLY A 123 12.64 -4.53 10.82
N SER A 124 11.39 -4.12 10.90
CA SER A 124 10.83 -3.22 11.92
C SER A 124 9.51 -3.76 12.46
N ILE A 125 9.46 -5.06 12.72
CA ILE A 125 8.25 -5.82 13.09
C ILE A 125 7.52 -5.25 14.32
N GLN A 126 8.23 -4.63 15.26
CA GLN A 126 7.67 -3.99 16.45
C GLN A 126 6.77 -2.77 16.12
N TYR A 127 6.89 -2.22 14.92
CA TYR A 127 6.03 -1.15 14.40
C TYR A 127 4.94 -1.69 13.46
N GLN A 128 5.13 -2.87 12.91
CA GLN A 128 4.13 -3.58 12.13
C GLN A 128 3.07 -4.21 13.04
N ILE A 129 3.54 -4.88 14.10
CA ILE A 129 2.71 -5.50 15.14
C ILE A 129 2.92 -4.68 16.42
N ASP A 130 1.98 -3.81 16.74
CA ASP A 130 2.13 -2.83 17.80
C ASP A 130 2.43 -3.46 19.15
N ALA A 131 3.53 -3.03 19.75
CA ALA A 131 3.83 -3.36 21.13
C ALA A 131 2.90 -2.61 22.09
N ASN A 132 2.50 -3.28 23.20
CA ASN A 132 1.55 -2.72 24.16
C ASN A 132 1.98 -1.41 24.84
N TYR A 133 3.28 -1.12 24.85
CA TYR A 133 3.82 0.13 25.41
C TYR A 133 3.66 1.35 24.49
N LEU A 134 3.32 1.14 23.21
CA LEU A 134 3.06 2.25 22.31
C LEU A 134 1.71 2.90 22.65
N PRO A 135 1.62 4.26 22.57
CA PRO A 135 0.38 4.97 22.85
C PRO A 135 -0.78 4.52 21.95
N ASP A 136 -2.00 4.72 22.41
CA ASP A 136 -3.18 4.47 21.60
C ASP A 136 -3.21 5.40 20.41
N GLY A 137 -3.49 4.84 19.21
CA GLY A 137 -3.57 5.59 17.96
C GLY A 137 -2.25 6.27 17.51
N TRP A 138 -1.10 5.86 18.05
CA TRP A 138 0.20 6.51 17.88
C TRP A 138 0.61 6.83 16.44
N ARG A 139 0.12 6.08 15.48
CA ARG A 139 0.44 6.26 14.04
C ARG A 139 -0.71 6.81 13.20
N SER A 140 -1.82 7.24 13.81
CA SER A 140 -2.98 7.79 13.09
C SER A 140 -2.65 9.01 12.24
N TYR A 141 -1.61 9.78 12.62
CA TYR A 141 -1.11 10.92 11.85
C TYR A 141 -0.70 10.56 10.43
N MET A 142 -0.27 9.31 10.17
CA MET A 142 0.09 8.86 8.83
C MET A 142 -1.15 8.76 7.93
N ALA A 143 -2.25 8.18 8.44
CA ALA A 143 -3.51 8.13 7.72
C ALA A 143 -4.09 9.53 7.50
N LYS A 144 -3.96 10.42 8.50
CA LYS A 144 -4.34 11.83 8.38
C LYS A 144 -3.58 12.50 7.24
N ALA A 145 -2.26 12.34 7.17
CA ALA A 145 -1.42 12.93 6.11
C ALA A 145 -1.82 12.45 4.71
N VAL A 146 -2.09 11.15 4.54
CA VAL A 146 -2.56 10.58 3.27
C VAL A 146 -3.93 11.17 2.90
N LYS A 147 -4.87 11.21 3.85
CA LYS A 147 -6.21 11.77 3.66
C LYS A 147 -6.18 13.25 3.27
N GLU A 148 -5.37 14.05 3.95
CA GLU A 148 -5.24 15.49 3.68
C GLU A 148 -4.64 15.76 2.29
N LYS A 149 -3.66 14.96 1.89
CA LYS A 149 -2.99 15.14 0.58
C LYS A 149 -3.84 14.71 -0.60
N TYR A 150 -4.56 13.59 -0.48
CA TYR A 150 -5.26 12.97 -1.61
C TYR A 150 -6.78 13.05 -1.56
N GLY A 151 -7.37 13.52 -0.44
CA GLY A 151 -8.81 13.62 -0.28
C GLY A 151 -9.55 12.28 -0.27
N LYS A 152 -8.81 11.15 -0.10
CA LYS A 152 -9.37 9.79 -0.11
C LYS A 152 -9.74 9.34 1.31
N PRO A 153 -10.78 8.52 1.48
CA PRO A 153 -11.00 7.82 2.74
C PRO A 153 -9.77 7.00 3.14
N CYS A 154 -9.43 7.04 4.42
CA CYS A 154 -8.31 6.26 4.97
C CYS A 154 -8.76 5.46 6.18
N MET A 155 -8.32 4.21 6.25
CA MET A 155 -8.33 3.43 7.47
C MET A 155 -7.00 3.61 8.19
N THR A 156 -7.03 3.57 9.51
CA THR A 156 -5.82 3.56 10.35
C THR A 156 -5.86 2.36 11.30
N VAL A 157 -4.70 1.86 11.63
CA VAL A 157 -4.51 0.79 12.60
C VAL A 157 -3.46 1.23 13.62
N GLY A 158 -3.40 0.59 14.78
CA GLY A 158 -2.34 0.82 15.76
C GLY A 158 -2.85 1.13 17.16
N ASN A 159 -2.97 0.10 18.00
CA ASN A 159 -3.33 0.21 19.42
C ASN A 159 -4.58 1.09 19.67
N ILE A 160 -5.58 1.04 18.81
CA ILE A 160 -6.84 1.76 19.02
C ILE A 160 -7.71 0.93 19.96
N ARG A 161 -7.51 1.08 21.26
CA ARG A 161 -8.13 0.29 22.33
C ARG A 161 -9.26 1.02 23.05
N ASP A 162 -9.31 2.36 22.95
CA ASP A 162 -10.36 3.19 23.54
C ASP A 162 -11.22 3.79 22.40
N PRO A 163 -12.56 3.64 22.44
CA PRO A 163 -13.44 4.27 21.47
C PRO A 163 -13.26 5.79 21.31
N LYS A 164 -12.90 6.49 22.40
CA LYS A 164 -12.63 7.93 22.35
C LYS A 164 -11.40 8.28 21.50
N VAL A 165 -10.43 7.38 21.39
CA VAL A 165 -9.28 7.56 20.48
C VAL A 165 -9.70 7.33 19.05
N ALA A 166 -10.64 6.40 18.80
CA ALA A 166 -11.16 6.15 17.47
C ALA A 166 -12.02 7.32 16.92
N GLU A 167 -12.60 8.14 17.79
CA GLU A 167 -13.43 9.30 17.42
C GLU A 167 -12.62 10.58 17.17
N GLN A 168 -11.33 10.60 17.48
CA GLN A 168 -10.43 11.75 17.27
C GLN A 168 -9.88 11.81 15.83
#